data_114ccb462b40971d820ef0edae0c2bf5
#
_entry.id   114ccb462b40971d820ef0edae0c2bf5
#
_cell.length_a   1.000
_cell.length_b   1.000
_cell.length_c   1.000
_cell.angle_alpha   90.00
_cell.angle_beta   90.00
_cell.angle_gamma   90.00
#
_symmetry.space_group_name_H-M   'P 1'
#
loop_
_entity.id
_entity.type
_entity.pdbx_description
1 polymer ?
#
loop_
_entity_poly.entity_id
_entity_poly.type
_entity_poly.pdbx_seq_one_letter_code
_entity_poly.pdbx_strand_id
1 'polypeptide(L)'
;MFSDVMEDYLKAIYVLQAEGGPPVSTSGIAEYLDKTPPTVTSMIGKLEDHALVDREKYKGVELTPEGETVALEVIRHHRLLETFLTEQLDYSWSDVHDEADRLEHHISEEFERRVAEALDYPTVDPHGDPIPDADLEPLGEDESVALSEFETGDHVVVARVSDRDDEELAYLEDAGITPGTELVIADIAPFGMITVRTPAGTEQSLPESVARSIRVEPVLEETA
;
A
#
# COMPACT_ATOMS: atom_id res chain seq x y z
N MET A 1 -24.30 -5.54 6.10
CA MET A 1 -22.91 -5.48 6.61
C MET A 1 -22.25 -6.74 6.09
N PHE A 2 -21.23 -6.60 5.32
CA PHE A 2 -20.43 -7.72 4.82
C PHE A 2 -19.62 -8.32 5.98
N SER A 3 -18.98 -9.45 5.79
CA SER A 3 -18.08 -9.98 6.81
C SER A 3 -16.68 -9.42 6.57
N ASP A 4 -15.90 -9.27 7.64
CA ASP A 4 -14.52 -8.81 7.61
C ASP A 4 -13.72 -9.50 6.49
N VAL A 5 -13.84 -10.84 6.39
CA VAL A 5 -13.17 -11.63 5.34
C VAL A 5 -13.63 -11.24 3.91
N MET A 6 -14.87 -10.81 3.70
CA MET A 6 -15.31 -10.33 2.38
C MET A 6 -14.68 -8.97 2.07
N GLU A 7 -14.58 -8.12 3.06
CA GLU A 7 -13.96 -6.81 2.98
C GLU A 7 -12.46 -6.93 2.68
N ASP A 8 -11.74 -7.84 3.36
CA ASP A 8 -10.32 -8.16 3.06
C ASP A 8 -10.12 -8.58 1.59
N TYR A 9 -11.03 -9.40 1.06
CA TYR A 9 -10.92 -9.81 -0.34
C TYR A 9 -11.17 -8.67 -1.31
N LEU A 10 -12.11 -7.76 -1.01
CA LEU A 10 -12.35 -6.58 -1.84
C LEU A 10 -11.15 -5.61 -1.79
N LYS A 11 -10.58 -5.35 -0.60
CA LYS A 11 -9.33 -4.61 -0.41
C LYS A 11 -8.21 -5.21 -1.26
N ALA A 12 -7.98 -6.53 -1.16
CA ALA A 12 -6.96 -7.22 -1.93
C ALA A 12 -7.16 -7.13 -3.46
N ILE A 13 -8.39 -7.29 -3.94
CA ILE A 13 -8.70 -7.18 -5.37
C ILE A 13 -8.44 -5.75 -5.86
N TYR A 14 -8.83 -4.72 -5.08
CA TYR A 14 -8.60 -3.32 -5.42
C TYR A 14 -7.09 -3.04 -5.58
N VAL A 15 -6.27 -3.43 -4.61
CA VAL A 15 -4.82 -3.24 -4.65
C VAL A 15 -4.21 -3.95 -5.86
N LEU A 16 -4.57 -5.20 -6.12
CA LEU A 16 -4.07 -5.96 -7.26
C LEU A 16 -4.53 -5.39 -8.62
N GLN A 17 -5.71 -4.79 -8.68
CA GLN A 17 -6.17 -4.07 -9.88
C GLN A 17 -5.35 -2.79 -10.11
N ALA A 18 -5.01 -2.06 -9.06
CA ALA A 18 -4.17 -0.87 -9.14
C ALA A 18 -2.74 -1.21 -9.61
N GLU A 19 -2.18 -2.35 -9.17
CA GLU A 19 -0.83 -2.79 -9.54
C GLU A 19 -0.73 -3.35 -10.96
N GLY A 20 -1.69 -4.18 -11.37
CA GLY A 20 -1.59 -4.99 -12.59
C GLY A 20 -2.74 -4.82 -13.59
N GLY A 21 -3.72 -4.01 -13.25
CA GLY A 21 -4.95 -3.84 -14.02
C GLY A 21 -5.93 -5.00 -13.89
N PRO A 22 -7.24 -4.75 -14.15
CA PRO A 22 -8.25 -5.80 -14.19
C PRO A 22 -8.15 -6.64 -15.48
N PRO A 23 -8.61 -7.92 -15.45
CA PRO A 23 -9.10 -8.65 -14.29
C PRO A 23 -7.98 -9.33 -13.48
N VAL A 24 -8.16 -9.41 -12.15
CA VAL A 24 -7.22 -10.04 -11.23
C VAL A 24 -7.38 -11.56 -11.24
N SER A 25 -6.27 -12.30 -11.33
CA SER A 25 -6.32 -13.77 -11.32
C SER A 25 -6.61 -14.34 -9.93
N THR A 26 -7.34 -15.46 -9.87
CA THR A 26 -7.59 -16.18 -8.61
C THR A 26 -6.28 -16.62 -7.92
N SER A 27 -5.23 -16.91 -8.70
CA SER A 27 -3.91 -17.25 -8.15
C SER A 27 -3.20 -16.05 -7.54
N GLY A 28 -3.30 -14.87 -8.15
CA GLY A 28 -2.76 -13.63 -7.57
C GLY A 28 -3.42 -13.28 -6.24
N ILE A 29 -4.76 -13.40 -6.16
CA ILE A 29 -5.48 -13.20 -4.90
C ILE A 29 -5.07 -14.25 -3.84
N ALA A 30 -4.87 -15.50 -4.25
CA ALA A 30 -4.45 -16.58 -3.35
C ALA A 30 -3.06 -16.33 -2.77
N GLU A 31 -2.14 -15.85 -3.58
CA GLU A 31 -0.78 -15.46 -3.19
C GLU A 31 -0.81 -14.24 -2.27
N TYR A 32 -1.54 -13.21 -2.66
CA TYR A 32 -1.65 -11.96 -1.89
C TYR A 32 -2.18 -12.16 -0.46
N LEU A 33 -3.24 -12.98 -0.32
CA LEU A 33 -3.91 -13.23 0.96
C LEU A 33 -3.37 -14.45 1.73
N ASP A 34 -2.34 -15.13 1.23
CA ASP A 34 -1.84 -16.42 1.77
C ASP A 34 -2.99 -17.44 1.97
N LYS A 35 -3.82 -17.61 0.94
CA LYS A 35 -4.95 -18.54 0.95
C LYS A 35 -4.83 -19.59 -0.14
N THR A 36 -5.55 -20.71 0.03
CA THR A 36 -5.59 -21.73 -1.01
C THR A 36 -6.52 -21.32 -2.17
N PRO A 37 -6.20 -21.69 -3.43
CA PRO A 37 -7.07 -21.35 -4.58
C PRO A 37 -8.53 -21.82 -4.45
N PRO A 38 -8.85 -22.99 -3.85
CA PRO A 38 -10.24 -23.36 -3.58
C PRO A 38 -10.96 -22.41 -2.61
N THR A 39 -10.26 -21.92 -1.57
CA THR A 39 -10.80 -20.95 -0.62
C THR A 39 -11.14 -19.65 -1.33
N VAL A 40 -10.20 -19.13 -2.14
CA VAL A 40 -10.41 -17.92 -2.96
C VAL A 40 -11.58 -18.09 -3.92
N THR A 41 -11.63 -19.22 -4.66
CA THR A 41 -12.74 -19.50 -5.58
C THR A 41 -14.10 -19.50 -4.88
N SER A 42 -14.18 -20.06 -3.67
CA SER A 42 -15.40 -20.06 -2.87
C SER A 42 -15.81 -18.66 -2.42
N MET A 43 -14.85 -17.82 -2.03
CA MET A 43 -15.11 -16.45 -1.62
C MET A 43 -15.52 -15.57 -2.80
N ILE A 44 -14.84 -15.67 -3.94
CA ILE A 44 -15.23 -14.99 -5.17
C ILE A 44 -16.70 -15.31 -5.55
N GLY A 45 -17.11 -16.59 -5.41
CA GLY A 45 -18.51 -16.94 -5.65
C GLY A 45 -19.50 -16.22 -4.72
N LYS A 46 -19.12 -16.00 -3.45
CA LYS A 46 -19.97 -15.23 -2.52
C LYS A 46 -19.99 -13.73 -2.87
N LEU A 47 -18.84 -13.16 -3.25
CA LEU A 47 -18.76 -11.77 -3.69
C LEU A 47 -19.59 -11.54 -4.96
N GLU A 48 -19.55 -12.49 -5.91
CA GLU A 48 -20.37 -12.48 -7.13
C GLU A 48 -21.87 -12.57 -6.79
N ASP A 49 -22.27 -13.43 -5.84
CA ASP A 49 -23.65 -13.53 -5.35
C ASP A 49 -24.17 -12.22 -4.73
N HIS A 50 -23.26 -11.40 -4.18
CA HIS A 50 -23.55 -10.06 -3.64
C HIS A 50 -23.37 -8.94 -4.66
N ALA A 51 -23.05 -9.25 -5.91
CA ALA A 51 -22.80 -8.30 -6.99
C ALA A 51 -21.64 -7.31 -6.70
N LEU A 52 -20.63 -7.74 -5.91
CA LEU A 52 -19.46 -6.94 -5.56
C LEU A 52 -18.28 -7.16 -6.52
N VAL A 53 -18.30 -8.26 -7.27
CA VAL A 53 -17.32 -8.57 -8.31
C VAL A 53 -18.00 -9.14 -9.55
N ASP A 54 -17.42 -8.85 -10.71
CA ASP A 54 -17.73 -9.49 -11.98
C ASP A 54 -16.66 -10.52 -12.30
N ARG A 55 -17.09 -11.75 -12.59
CA ARG A 55 -16.19 -12.85 -12.88
C ARG A 55 -16.10 -13.16 -14.36
N GLU A 56 -14.92 -13.03 -14.94
CA GLU A 56 -14.63 -13.50 -16.27
C GLU A 56 -14.04 -14.93 -16.24
N LYS A 57 -14.76 -15.88 -16.88
CA LYS A 57 -14.33 -17.28 -16.93
C LYS A 57 -12.93 -17.41 -17.53
N TYR A 58 -12.02 -18.03 -16.80
CA TYR A 58 -10.60 -18.25 -17.15
C TYR A 58 -9.70 -17.00 -17.17
N LYS A 59 -10.21 -15.82 -16.86
CA LYS A 59 -9.40 -14.59 -16.82
C LYS A 59 -9.18 -14.09 -15.40
N GLY A 60 -10.24 -14.08 -14.59
CA GLY A 60 -10.16 -13.57 -13.23
C GLY A 60 -11.44 -12.89 -12.77
N VAL A 61 -11.28 -11.93 -11.89
CA VAL A 61 -12.35 -11.10 -11.33
C VAL A 61 -12.00 -9.63 -11.41
N GLU A 62 -13.04 -8.81 -11.47
CA GLU A 62 -12.98 -7.36 -11.45
C GLU A 62 -14.01 -6.85 -10.44
N LEU A 63 -13.68 -5.77 -9.71
CA LEU A 63 -14.63 -5.13 -8.80
C LEU A 63 -15.77 -4.49 -9.61
N THR A 64 -16.98 -4.60 -9.08
CA THR A 64 -18.08 -3.72 -9.53
C THR A 64 -17.94 -2.35 -8.87
N PRO A 65 -18.66 -1.30 -9.33
CA PRO A 65 -18.64 -0.01 -8.64
C PRO A 65 -19.01 -0.10 -7.15
N GLU A 66 -19.94 -0.99 -6.79
CA GLU A 66 -20.32 -1.25 -5.41
C GLU A 66 -19.19 -1.95 -4.63
N GLY A 67 -18.51 -2.91 -5.27
CA GLY A 67 -17.36 -3.59 -4.68
C GLY A 67 -16.16 -2.66 -4.48
N GLU A 68 -15.93 -1.76 -5.42
CA GLU A 68 -14.89 -0.74 -5.35
C GLU A 68 -15.15 0.25 -4.19
N THR A 69 -16.39 0.72 -4.03
CA THR A 69 -16.79 1.58 -2.91
C THR A 69 -16.49 0.91 -1.56
N VAL A 70 -16.86 -0.36 -1.39
CA VAL A 70 -16.59 -1.10 -0.14
C VAL A 70 -15.07 -1.26 0.07
N ALA A 71 -14.31 -1.58 -0.98
CA ALA A 71 -12.85 -1.68 -0.87
C ALA A 71 -12.20 -0.37 -0.45
N LEU A 72 -12.62 0.74 -1.04
CA LEU A 72 -12.11 2.08 -0.71
C LEU A 72 -12.47 2.51 0.71
N GLU A 73 -13.66 2.16 1.21
CA GLU A 73 -14.05 2.42 2.60
C GLU A 73 -13.10 1.70 3.58
N VAL A 74 -12.85 0.42 3.36
CA VAL A 74 -11.92 -0.36 4.21
C VAL A 74 -10.50 0.18 4.12
N ILE A 75 -10.00 0.50 2.92
CA ILE A 75 -8.67 1.09 2.72
C ILE A 75 -8.58 2.44 3.45
N ARG A 76 -9.62 3.26 3.40
CA ARG A 76 -9.66 4.53 4.11
C ARG A 76 -9.62 4.34 5.62
N HIS A 77 -10.41 3.41 6.16
CA HIS A 77 -10.37 3.07 7.58
C HIS A 77 -8.98 2.63 8.02
N HIS A 78 -8.37 1.72 7.28
CA HIS A 78 -7.03 1.20 7.53
C HIS A 78 -6.00 2.33 7.63
N ARG A 79 -5.84 3.11 6.59
CA ARG A 79 -4.83 4.17 6.47
C ARG A 79 -5.02 5.32 7.46
N LEU A 80 -6.28 5.68 7.76
CA LEU A 80 -6.58 6.63 8.83
C LEU A 80 -6.22 6.08 10.21
N LEU A 81 -6.46 4.79 10.45
CA LEU A 81 -6.08 4.14 11.71
C LEU A 81 -4.56 4.07 11.85
N GLU A 82 -3.81 3.67 10.83
CA GLU A 82 -2.35 3.67 10.86
C GLU A 82 -1.81 5.06 11.20
N THR A 83 -2.30 6.10 10.53
CA THR A 83 -1.90 7.49 10.79
C THR A 83 -2.23 7.90 12.23
N PHE A 84 -3.43 7.58 12.71
CA PHE A 84 -3.85 7.91 14.07
C PHE A 84 -3.05 7.17 15.14
N LEU A 85 -2.82 5.88 14.95
CA LEU A 85 -2.07 5.04 15.90
C LEU A 85 -0.61 5.49 15.97
N THR A 86 0.00 5.82 14.85
CA THR A 86 1.39 6.28 14.79
C THR A 86 1.53 7.68 15.38
N GLU A 87 0.72 8.66 14.95
CA GLU A 87 0.90 10.05 15.36
C GLU A 87 0.39 10.37 16.76
N GLN A 88 -0.64 9.68 17.24
CA GLN A 88 -1.33 10.00 18.49
C GLN A 88 -1.07 9.01 19.63
N LEU A 89 -0.67 7.79 19.30
CA LEU A 89 -0.50 6.70 20.27
C LEU A 89 0.90 6.08 20.29
N ASP A 90 1.85 6.67 19.54
CA ASP A 90 3.26 6.25 19.49
C ASP A 90 3.46 4.77 19.06
N TYR A 91 2.57 4.23 18.21
CA TYR A 91 2.83 2.94 17.59
C TYR A 91 4.04 3.04 16.66
N SER A 92 4.87 1.98 16.62
CA SER A 92 5.99 1.95 15.69
C SER A 92 5.48 1.89 14.25
N TRP A 93 6.27 2.42 13.35
CA TRP A 93 5.97 2.42 11.92
C TRP A 93 5.85 1.01 11.35
N SER A 94 6.62 0.05 11.89
CA SER A 94 6.62 -1.34 11.49
C SER A 94 5.49 -2.21 12.10
N ASP A 95 4.93 -1.81 13.27
CA ASP A 95 3.94 -2.64 13.98
C ASP A 95 2.49 -2.15 13.79
N VAL A 96 2.32 -0.95 13.21
CA VAL A 96 1.01 -0.29 13.15
C VAL A 96 0.02 -0.99 12.23
N HIS A 97 0.52 -1.62 11.15
CA HIS A 97 -0.29 -2.32 10.14
C HIS A 97 -1.17 -3.41 10.75
N ASP A 98 -0.57 -4.30 11.54
CA ASP A 98 -1.27 -5.40 12.22
C ASP A 98 -2.40 -4.93 13.15
N GLU A 99 -2.25 -3.77 13.79
CA GLU A 99 -3.28 -3.21 14.66
C GLU A 99 -4.39 -2.53 13.86
N ALA A 100 -4.05 -1.84 12.78
CA ALA A 100 -5.03 -1.24 11.87
C ALA A 100 -5.91 -2.31 11.21
N ASP A 101 -5.33 -3.43 10.74
CA ASP A 101 -6.08 -4.57 10.18
C ASP A 101 -7.11 -5.16 11.15
N ARG A 102 -6.82 -5.18 12.45
CA ARG A 102 -7.77 -5.67 13.47
C ARG A 102 -8.93 -4.71 13.73
N LEU A 103 -8.75 -3.44 13.47
CA LEU A 103 -9.70 -2.38 13.83
C LEU A 103 -10.55 -1.92 12.65
N GLU A 104 -10.04 -1.98 11.42
CA GLU A 104 -10.61 -1.36 10.22
C GLU A 104 -12.07 -1.74 9.95
N HIS A 105 -12.47 -2.97 10.28
CA HIS A 105 -13.83 -3.47 10.09
C HIS A 105 -14.81 -3.09 11.20
N HIS A 106 -14.33 -2.47 12.28
CA HIS A 106 -15.11 -2.30 13.51
C HIS A 106 -15.32 -0.84 13.93
N ILE A 107 -14.79 0.11 13.16
CA ILE A 107 -15.00 1.52 13.42
C ILE A 107 -16.32 1.99 12.80
N SER A 108 -16.90 3.04 13.35
CA SER A 108 -18.11 3.67 12.82
C SER A 108 -17.75 4.90 11.98
N GLU A 109 -18.59 5.26 11.02
CA GLU A 109 -18.45 6.50 10.22
C GLU A 109 -18.21 7.75 11.09
N GLU A 110 -18.85 7.84 12.27
CA GLU A 110 -18.63 8.96 13.19
C GLU A 110 -17.24 8.92 13.83
N PHE A 111 -16.71 7.73 14.13
CA PHE A 111 -15.35 7.58 14.65
C PHE A 111 -14.34 7.93 13.55
N GLU A 112 -14.48 7.37 12.36
CA GLU A 112 -13.65 7.66 11.18
C GLU A 112 -13.57 9.17 10.91
N ARG A 113 -14.74 9.83 10.83
CA ARG A 113 -14.83 11.28 10.62
C ARG A 113 -14.07 12.07 11.68
N ARG A 114 -14.14 11.67 12.96
CA ARG A 114 -13.42 12.32 14.07
C ARG A 114 -11.94 12.07 14.03
N VAL A 115 -11.53 10.89 13.61
CA VAL A 115 -10.10 10.57 13.39
C VAL A 115 -9.55 11.45 12.27
N ALA A 116 -10.22 11.51 11.12
CA ALA A 116 -9.80 12.37 10.02
C ALA A 116 -9.72 13.85 10.43
N GLU A 117 -10.71 14.36 11.21
CA GLU A 117 -10.71 15.73 11.74
C GLU A 117 -9.54 15.95 12.72
N ALA A 118 -9.26 14.99 13.60
CA ALA A 118 -8.17 15.10 14.57
C ALA A 118 -6.78 15.11 13.94
N LEU A 119 -6.64 14.47 12.79
CA LEU A 119 -5.42 14.43 11.98
C LEU A 119 -5.32 15.55 10.94
N ASP A 120 -6.23 16.51 10.94
CA ASP A 120 -6.30 17.61 9.95
C ASP A 120 -6.44 17.10 8.50
N TYR A 121 -7.21 16.02 8.30
CA TYR A 121 -7.52 15.41 7.00
C TYR A 121 -6.28 15.00 6.20
N PRO A 122 -5.51 14.03 6.68
CA PRO A 122 -4.31 13.54 6.00
C PRO A 122 -4.66 12.96 4.63
N THR A 123 -3.76 13.13 3.67
CA THR A 123 -3.91 12.62 2.31
C THR A 123 -3.09 11.36 2.02
N VAL A 124 -2.13 11.08 2.89
CA VAL A 124 -1.29 9.88 2.86
C VAL A 124 -1.14 9.31 4.26
N ASP A 125 -0.94 8.02 4.34
CA ASP A 125 -0.66 7.30 5.58
C ASP A 125 0.85 7.35 5.94
N PRO A 126 1.30 6.73 7.05
CA PRO A 126 2.71 6.73 7.44
C PRO A 126 3.64 6.05 6.42
N HIS A 127 3.13 5.12 5.61
CA HIS A 127 3.89 4.41 4.59
C HIS A 127 3.92 5.13 3.23
N GLY A 128 3.18 6.25 3.11
CA GLY A 128 3.08 7.07 1.91
C GLY A 128 1.94 6.68 0.98
N ASP A 129 1.11 5.72 1.36
CA ASP A 129 -0.03 5.30 0.56
C ASP A 129 -1.18 6.34 0.61
N PRO A 130 -1.82 6.67 -0.52
CA PRO A 130 -2.85 7.71 -0.57
C PRO A 130 -4.12 7.29 0.19
N ILE A 131 -4.59 8.12 1.12
CA ILE A 131 -5.84 7.88 1.85
C ILE A 131 -7.02 8.26 0.96
N PRO A 132 -7.98 7.35 0.67
CA PRO A 132 -9.20 7.70 -0.05
C PRO A 132 -9.93 8.85 0.64
N ASP A 133 -10.55 9.74 -0.11
CA ASP A 133 -11.33 10.85 0.45
C ASP A 133 -12.69 10.36 1.04
N ALA A 134 -13.44 11.29 1.63
CA ALA A 134 -14.74 10.97 2.24
C ALA A 134 -15.84 10.64 1.21
N ASP A 135 -15.65 10.99 -0.04
CA ASP A 135 -16.58 10.68 -1.13
C ASP A 135 -16.24 9.33 -1.79
N LEU A 136 -15.14 8.67 -1.34
CA LEU A 136 -14.63 7.38 -1.82
C LEU A 136 -14.41 7.38 -3.35
N GLU A 137 -13.91 8.51 -3.86
CA GLU A 137 -13.50 8.58 -5.27
C GLU A 137 -12.30 7.67 -5.51
N PRO A 138 -12.24 7.00 -6.68
CA PRO A 138 -11.12 6.13 -7.02
C PRO A 138 -9.78 6.86 -6.87
N LEU A 139 -8.80 6.19 -6.28
CA LEU A 139 -7.45 6.72 -6.15
C LEU A 139 -6.85 6.98 -7.53
N GLY A 140 -6.16 8.12 -7.67
CA GLY A 140 -5.47 8.47 -8.91
C GLY A 140 -4.39 7.47 -9.30
N GLU A 141 -3.91 7.55 -10.54
CA GLU A 141 -2.78 6.74 -11.00
C GLU A 141 -1.53 7.07 -10.19
N ASP A 142 -0.82 6.05 -9.74
CA ASP A 142 0.46 6.20 -9.07
C ASP A 142 1.57 6.41 -10.10
N GLU A 143 2.13 7.62 -10.12
CA GLU A 143 3.24 7.97 -11.01
C GLU A 143 4.61 7.55 -10.45
N SER A 144 4.68 7.09 -9.21
CA SER A 144 5.92 6.65 -8.60
C SER A 144 6.44 5.35 -9.23
N VAL A 145 7.77 5.20 -9.25
CA VAL A 145 8.46 4.09 -9.88
C VAL A 145 9.27 3.33 -8.84
N ALA A 146 9.46 2.02 -9.01
CA ALA A 146 10.28 1.26 -8.09
C ALA A 146 11.73 1.77 -8.06
N LEU A 147 12.32 1.91 -6.87
CA LEU A 147 13.72 2.34 -6.72
C LEU A 147 14.69 1.50 -7.55
N SER A 148 14.36 0.23 -7.78
CA SER A 148 15.16 -0.69 -8.59
C SER A 148 15.23 -0.35 -10.09
N GLU A 149 14.41 0.58 -10.57
CA GLU A 149 14.37 0.98 -11.99
C GLU A 149 15.26 2.20 -12.30
N PHE A 150 15.86 2.81 -11.27
CA PHE A 150 16.73 3.97 -11.42
C PHE A 150 18.20 3.59 -11.62
N GLU A 151 19.01 4.57 -12.07
CA GLU A 151 20.43 4.37 -12.38
C GLU A 151 21.34 5.04 -11.33
N THR A 152 22.62 4.62 -11.30
CA THR A 152 23.62 5.26 -10.42
C THR A 152 23.76 6.74 -10.74
N GLY A 153 23.65 7.57 -9.73
CA GLY A 153 23.71 9.03 -9.80
C GLY A 153 22.35 9.71 -9.78
N ASP A 154 21.25 8.95 -9.91
CA ASP A 154 19.90 9.51 -9.82
C ASP A 154 19.60 10.02 -8.42
N HIS A 155 18.82 11.11 -8.36
CA HIS A 155 18.29 11.71 -7.15
C HIS A 155 16.79 11.47 -7.11
N VAL A 156 16.32 10.87 -6.04
CA VAL A 156 14.92 10.48 -5.88
C VAL A 156 14.40 10.83 -4.49
N VAL A 157 13.08 10.97 -4.37
CA VAL A 157 12.38 11.08 -3.10
C VAL A 157 11.56 9.81 -2.89
N VAL A 158 11.62 9.24 -1.70
CA VAL A 158 10.76 8.12 -1.33
C VAL A 158 9.32 8.61 -1.28
N ALA A 159 8.47 8.09 -2.16
CA ALA A 159 7.05 8.39 -2.20
C ALA A 159 6.30 7.48 -1.22
N ARG A 160 6.54 6.16 -1.31
CA ARG A 160 5.95 5.18 -0.41
C ARG A 160 6.79 3.92 -0.27
N VAL A 161 6.51 3.15 0.77
CA VAL A 161 7.14 1.85 1.06
C VAL A 161 6.04 0.82 1.31
N SER A 162 6.22 -0.41 0.79
CA SER A 162 5.26 -1.48 1.04
C SER A 162 5.21 -1.85 2.52
N ASP A 163 4.03 -1.98 3.08
CA ASP A 163 3.70 -2.34 4.46
C ASP A 163 3.55 -3.86 4.71
N ARG A 164 3.91 -4.69 3.73
CA ARG A 164 3.66 -6.15 3.74
C ARG A 164 4.66 -6.97 4.55
N ASP A 165 5.79 -6.42 4.91
CA ASP A 165 6.88 -7.13 5.60
C ASP A 165 7.43 -6.26 6.75
N ASP A 166 7.06 -6.62 7.99
CA ASP A 166 7.42 -5.88 9.19
C ASP A 166 8.95 -5.83 9.41
N GLU A 167 9.68 -6.90 9.03
CA GLU A 167 11.14 -6.94 9.15
C GLU A 167 11.79 -5.97 8.15
N GLU A 168 11.23 -5.86 6.95
CA GLU A 168 11.66 -4.91 5.93
C GLU A 168 11.37 -3.47 6.37
N LEU A 169 10.16 -3.20 6.87
CA LEU A 169 9.78 -1.89 7.39
C LEU A 169 10.70 -1.45 8.54
N ALA A 170 10.92 -2.30 9.54
CA ALA A 170 11.81 -2.00 10.66
C ALA A 170 13.25 -1.71 10.18
N TYR A 171 13.73 -2.45 9.20
CA TYR A 171 15.05 -2.23 8.60
C TYR A 171 15.14 -0.86 7.89
N LEU A 172 14.11 -0.48 7.14
CA LEU A 172 14.06 0.80 6.43
C LEU A 172 13.93 1.99 7.40
N GLU A 173 13.12 1.83 8.46
CA GLU A 173 13.00 2.82 9.54
C GLU A 173 14.35 3.09 10.20
N ASP A 174 15.06 2.03 10.61
CA ASP A 174 16.41 2.12 11.20
C ASP A 174 17.43 2.77 10.24
N ALA A 175 17.28 2.55 8.94
CA ALA A 175 18.12 3.15 7.90
C ALA A 175 17.73 4.62 7.59
N GLY A 176 16.62 5.13 8.11
CA GLY A 176 16.08 6.45 7.81
C GLY A 176 15.55 6.56 6.38
N ILE A 177 15.04 5.46 5.82
CA ILE A 177 14.44 5.39 4.47
C ILE A 177 12.92 5.31 4.66
N THR A 178 12.30 6.46 4.79
CA THR A 178 10.85 6.62 5.00
C THR A 178 10.28 7.58 3.97
N PRO A 179 8.95 7.64 3.78
CA PRO A 179 8.33 8.60 2.86
C PRO A 179 8.83 10.03 3.08
N GLY A 180 9.11 10.74 1.99
CA GLY A 180 9.71 12.08 2.00
C GLY A 180 11.24 12.13 2.09
N THR A 181 11.91 10.98 2.33
CA THR A 181 13.39 10.96 2.37
C THR A 181 13.97 11.09 0.96
N GLU A 182 14.87 12.07 0.77
CA GLU A 182 15.66 12.19 -0.45
C GLU A 182 16.78 11.15 -0.45
N LEU A 183 16.98 10.46 -1.56
CA LEU A 183 18.01 9.46 -1.74
C LEU A 183 18.84 9.77 -3.00
N VAL A 184 20.12 9.42 -2.95
CA VAL A 184 20.98 9.38 -4.14
C VAL A 184 21.40 7.94 -4.37
N ILE A 185 21.21 7.43 -5.57
CA ILE A 185 21.68 6.09 -5.93
C ILE A 185 23.20 6.14 -6.10
N ALA A 186 23.92 5.64 -5.11
CA ALA A 186 25.38 5.73 -5.05
C ALA A 186 26.06 4.67 -5.91
N ASP A 187 25.55 3.44 -5.91
CA ASP A 187 26.10 2.32 -6.69
C ASP A 187 25.05 1.23 -6.92
N ILE A 188 25.16 0.54 -8.05
CA ILE A 188 24.37 -0.65 -8.37
C ILE A 188 25.33 -1.80 -8.65
N ALA A 189 25.52 -2.66 -7.66
CA ALA A 189 26.42 -3.80 -7.77
C ALA A 189 25.86 -4.90 -8.70
N PRO A 190 26.72 -5.68 -9.35
CA PRO A 190 26.31 -6.91 -10.01
C PRO A 190 25.54 -7.79 -9.01
N PHE A 191 24.45 -8.42 -9.45
CA PHE A 191 23.56 -9.26 -8.65
C PHE A 191 22.47 -8.50 -7.83
N GLY A 192 22.20 -7.23 -8.17
CA GLY A 192 21.00 -6.54 -7.74
C GLY A 192 21.09 -5.91 -6.34
N MET A 193 22.28 -5.62 -5.81
CA MET A 193 22.44 -4.76 -4.64
C MET A 193 22.46 -3.30 -5.07
N ILE A 194 21.58 -2.51 -4.52
CA ILE A 194 21.47 -1.07 -4.78
C ILE A 194 21.93 -0.33 -3.52
N THR A 195 22.97 0.48 -3.64
CA THR A 195 23.45 1.31 -2.54
C THR A 195 22.90 2.71 -2.69
N VAL A 196 22.12 3.15 -1.71
CA VAL A 196 21.55 4.50 -1.62
C VAL A 196 22.29 5.30 -0.55
N ARG A 197 22.37 6.61 -0.75
CA ARG A 197 22.89 7.55 0.23
C ARG A 197 21.78 8.47 0.71
N THR A 198 21.57 8.52 2.03
CA THR A 198 20.61 9.41 2.69
C THR A 198 21.16 10.83 2.84
N PRO A 199 20.33 11.83 3.15
CA PRO A 199 20.77 13.21 3.43
C PRO A 199 21.76 13.32 4.60
N ALA A 200 21.72 12.37 5.54
CA ALA A 200 22.67 12.28 6.64
C ALA A 200 24.07 11.82 6.20
N GLY A 201 24.23 11.43 4.92
CA GLY A 201 25.49 10.91 4.35
C GLY A 201 25.73 9.44 4.66
N THR A 202 24.77 8.73 5.23
CA THR A 202 24.84 7.28 5.47
C THR A 202 24.57 6.54 4.16
N GLU A 203 25.38 5.54 3.86
CA GLU A 203 25.14 4.62 2.74
C GLU A 203 24.50 3.34 3.24
N GLN A 204 23.42 2.95 2.55
CA GLN A 204 22.68 1.74 2.83
C GLN A 204 22.59 0.88 1.57
N SER A 205 22.95 -0.40 1.68
CA SER A 205 22.87 -1.35 0.57
C SER A 205 21.63 -2.20 0.70
N LEU A 206 20.76 -2.11 -0.30
CA LEU A 206 19.46 -2.76 -0.36
C LEU A 206 19.50 -3.91 -1.37
N PRO A 207 18.98 -5.10 -1.04
CA PRO A 207 18.70 -6.13 -2.03
C PRO A 207 17.71 -5.60 -3.09
N GLU A 208 17.77 -6.10 -4.30
CA GLU A 208 16.83 -5.72 -5.37
C GLU A 208 15.37 -5.95 -4.97
N SER A 209 15.09 -7.02 -4.18
CA SER A 209 13.74 -7.28 -3.67
C SER A 209 13.21 -6.15 -2.81
N VAL A 210 14.03 -5.63 -1.89
CA VAL A 210 13.69 -4.48 -1.03
C VAL A 210 13.61 -3.18 -1.85
N ALA A 211 14.49 -2.98 -2.82
CA ALA A 211 14.42 -1.80 -3.69
C ALA A 211 13.16 -1.78 -4.60
N ARG A 212 12.54 -2.93 -4.84
CA ARG A 212 11.26 -3.01 -5.57
C ARG A 212 10.05 -2.63 -4.73
N SER A 213 10.11 -2.80 -3.41
CA SER A 213 9.04 -2.42 -2.49
C SER A 213 9.04 -0.94 -2.15
N ILE A 214 10.12 -0.22 -2.47
CA ILE A 214 10.25 1.22 -2.29
C ILE A 214 9.85 1.91 -3.59
N ARG A 215 8.81 2.74 -3.53
CA ARG A 215 8.35 3.58 -4.64
C ARG A 215 8.93 4.98 -4.46
N VAL A 216 9.51 5.52 -5.54
CA VAL A 216 10.18 6.82 -5.51
C VAL A 216 9.75 7.71 -6.69
N GLU A 217 9.94 9.00 -6.52
CA GLU A 217 9.78 10.01 -7.57
C GLU A 217 11.13 10.66 -7.86
N PRO A 218 11.43 10.99 -9.13
CA PRO A 218 12.65 11.72 -9.47
C PRO A 218 12.63 13.13 -8.87
N VAL A 219 13.73 13.56 -8.24
CA VAL A 219 13.91 14.95 -7.87
C VAL A 219 14.15 15.76 -9.15
N LEU A 220 13.18 16.57 -9.54
CA LEU A 220 13.36 17.52 -10.65
C LEU A 220 14.34 18.59 -10.21
N GLU A 221 15.55 18.61 -10.79
CA GLU A 221 16.46 19.77 -10.64
C GLU A 221 15.73 21.01 -11.19
N GLU A 222 15.40 21.97 -10.32
CA GLU A 222 15.00 23.30 -10.79
C GLU A 222 16.14 23.84 -11.65
N THR A 223 15.94 23.83 -12.96
CA THR A 223 16.84 24.46 -13.92
C THR A 223 16.86 25.97 -13.59
N ALA A 224 17.96 26.43 -13.00
CA ALA A 224 18.23 27.82 -12.68
C ALA A 224 18.37 28.69 -13.94
#